data_d890d803383c6461937387e93f6927a8
#
_entry.id   d890d803383c6461937387e93f6927a8
#
_cell.length_a   1.000
_cell.length_b   1.000
_cell.length_c   1.000
_cell.angle_alpha   90.00
_cell.angle_beta   90.00
_cell.angle_gamma   90.00
#
_symmetry.space_group_name_H-M   'P 1'
#
loop_
_entity.id
_entity.type
_entity.pdbx_description
1 polymer ?
#
loop_
_entity_poly.entity_id
_entity_poly.type
_entity_poly.pdbx_seq_one_letter_code
_entity_poly.pdbx_strand_id
1 'polypeptide(L)'
;MIAVLFEADALPEAQERYLQLAAGLTPLLSDTPGFIAIERFQSLSTPGKILSLSWWEDEASVANWQQNERHLAAQREGKASIFSYYRIRVARVFRDY
;
A
#
# COMPACT_ATOMS: atom_id res chain seq x y z
N MET A 1 -14.27 -7.98 -6.64
CA MET A 1 -12.89 -7.87 -6.15
C MET A 1 -12.37 -6.46 -6.38
N ILE A 2 -11.68 -5.94 -5.41
CA ILE A 2 -11.13 -4.58 -5.42
C ILE A 2 -9.61 -4.66 -5.45
N ALA A 3 -8.98 -3.84 -6.28
CA ALA A 3 -7.53 -3.65 -6.30
C ALA A 3 -7.20 -2.28 -5.72
N VAL A 4 -6.22 -2.23 -4.81
CA VAL A 4 -5.66 -0.97 -4.31
C VAL A 4 -4.25 -0.84 -4.84
N LEU A 5 -4.00 0.22 -5.60
CA LEU A 5 -2.72 0.51 -6.22
C LEU A 5 -2.11 1.73 -5.53
N PHE A 6 -1.09 1.47 -4.73
CA PHE A 6 -0.33 2.51 -4.06
C PHE A 6 1.00 2.70 -4.77
N GLU A 7 1.14 3.82 -5.49
CA GLU A 7 2.39 4.23 -6.13
C GLU A 7 3.10 5.23 -5.24
N ALA A 8 4.39 5.07 -5.06
CA ALA A 8 5.17 6.01 -4.27
C ALA A 8 6.62 6.07 -4.72
N ASP A 9 7.18 7.29 -4.69
CA ASP A 9 8.61 7.53 -4.84
C ASP A 9 9.16 7.78 -3.44
N ALA A 10 9.85 6.79 -2.88
CA ALA A 10 10.50 6.95 -1.58
C ALA A 10 11.78 7.76 -1.75
N LEU A 11 12.01 8.71 -0.83
CA LEU A 11 13.28 9.41 -0.78
C LEU A 11 14.41 8.40 -0.57
N PRO A 12 15.58 8.57 -1.22
CA PRO A 12 16.67 7.59 -1.12
C PRO A 12 17.06 7.26 0.32
N GLU A 13 17.11 8.27 1.19
CA GLU A 13 17.45 8.12 2.61
C GLU A 13 16.35 7.46 3.44
N ALA A 14 15.14 7.33 2.90
CA ALA A 14 14.00 6.79 3.61
C ALA A 14 13.54 5.42 3.12
N GLN A 15 14.21 4.83 2.13
CA GLN A 15 13.79 3.54 1.54
C GLN A 15 13.78 2.41 2.58
N GLU A 16 14.78 2.36 3.44
CA GLU A 16 14.83 1.33 4.49
C GLU A 16 13.68 1.50 5.48
N ARG A 17 13.37 2.75 5.86
CA ARG A 17 12.23 3.03 6.76
C ARG A 17 10.91 2.62 6.13
N TYR A 18 10.75 2.85 4.83
CA TYR A 18 9.57 2.38 4.09
C TYR A 18 9.40 0.86 4.20
N LEU A 19 10.48 0.10 3.97
CA LEU A 19 10.43 -1.35 4.05
C LEU A 19 10.10 -1.84 5.47
N GLN A 20 10.63 -1.17 6.49
CA GLN A 20 10.30 -1.49 7.89
C GLN A 20 8.82 -1.27 8.20
N LEU A 21 8.24 -0.14 7.77
CA LEU A 21 6.82 0.15 7.94
C LEU A 21 5.96 -0.87 7.21
N ALA A 22 6.31 -1.18 5.97
CA ALA A 22 5.59 -2.15 5.16
C ALA A 22 5.59 -3.54 5.82
N ALA A 23 6.74 -3.98 6.32
CA ALA A 23 6.87 -5.27 7.01
C ALA A 23 6.02 -5.30 8.28
N GLY A 24 5.96 -4.20 9.03
CA GLY A 24 5.15 -4.10 10.24
C GLY A 24 3.64 -4.14 9.99
N LEU A 25 3.19 -3.70 8.81
CA LEU A 25 1.78 -3.71 8.44
C LEU A 25 1.31 -5.06 7.90
N THR A 26 2.19 -5.88 7.37
CA THR A 26 1.84 -7.15 6.72
C THR A 26 1.04 -8.10 7.63
N PRO A 27 1.42 -8.35 8.90
CA PRO A 27 0.62 -9.19 9.78
C PRO A 27 -0.78 -8.64 10.03
N LEU A 28 -0.91 -7.31 10.12
CA LEU A 28 -2.21 -6.65 10.35
C LEU A 28 -3.11 -6.79 9.13
N LEU A 29 -2.54 -6.71 7.92
CA LEU A 29 -3.27 -6.94 6.68
C LEU A 29 -3.82 -8.36 6.63
N SER A 30 -2.99 -9.36 6.97
CA SER A 30 -3.39 -10.77 6.95
C SER A 30 -4.57 -11.05 7.86
N ASP A 31 -4.70 -10.31 8.97
CA ASP A 31 -5.79 -10.46 9.92
C ASP A 31 -7.03 -9.62 9.58
N THR A 32 -6.95 -8.80 8.54
CA THR A 32 -8.07 -7.92 8.15
C THR A 32 -9.09 -8.70 7.32
N PRO A 33 -10.38 -8.74 7.74
CA PRO A 33 -11.41 -9.41 6.95
C PRO A 33 -11.51 -8.84 5.54
N GLY A 34 -11.62 -9.72 4.55
CA GLY A 34 -11.71 -9.33 3.15
C GLY A 34 -10.38 -9.08 2.46
N PHE A 35 -9.28 -9.07 3.18
CA PHE A 35 -7.95 -9.00 2.56
C PHE A 35 -7.63 -10.31 1.84
N ILE A 36 -7.13 -10.22 0.60
CA ILE A 36 -6.77 -11.39 -0.21
C ILE A 36 -5.25 -11.54 -0.31
N ALA A 37 -4.56 -10.53 -0.82
CA ALA A 37 -3.12 -10.60 -1.06
C ALA A 37 -2.52 -9.21 -1.23
N ILE A 38 -1.21 -9.11 -1.04
CA ILE A 38 -0.44 -7.91 -1.35
C ILE A 38 0.91 -8.32 -1.93
N GLU A 39 1.35 -7.56 -2.92
CA GLU A 39 2.68 -7.72 -3.49
C GLU A 39 3.23 -6.35 -3.87
N ARG A 40 4.55 -6.19 -3.75
CA ARG A 40 5.22 -4.93 -4.09
C ARG A 40 6.11 -5.12 -5.29
N PHE A 41 6.14 -4.10 -6.15
CA PHE A 41 6.86 -4.11 -7.41
C PHE A 41 7.74 -2.87 -7.51
N GLN A 42 8.90 -3.01 -8.11
CA GLN A 42 9.75 -1.88 -8.44
C GLN A 42 9.56 -1.50 -9.90
N SER A 43 9.51 -0.19 -10.17
CA SER A 43 9.47 0.32 -11.54
C SER A 43 10.78 0.01 -12.25
N LEU A 44 10.68 -0.45 -13.50
CA LEU A 44 11.86 -0.66 -14.34
C LEU A 44 12.34 0.63 -14.99
N SER A 45 11.47 1.63 -15.10
CA SER A 45 11.78 2.89 -15.78
C SER A 45 12.12 4.04 -14.83
N THR A 46 11.65 3.98 -13.57
CA THR A 46 11.82 5.07 -12.61
C THR A 46 12.49 4.53 -11.34
N PRO A 47 13.79 4.77 -11.14
CA PRO A 47 14.46 4.31 -9.92
C PRO A 47 13.80 4.87 -8.65
N GLY A 48 13.64 4.01 -7.66
CA GLY A 48 13.04 4.39 -6.37
C GLY A 48 11.52 4.38 -6.35
N LYS A 49 10.85 4.17 -7.48
CA LYS A 49 9.41 4.09 -7.55
C LYS A 49 8.93 2.66 -7.26
N ILE A 50 7.97 2.55 -6.35
CA ILE A 50 7.41 1.28 -5.90
C ILE A 50 5.90 1.30 -6.09
N LEU A 51 5.33 0.18 -6.49
CA LEU A 51 3.91 -0.07 -6.51
C LEU A 51 3.59 -1.14 -5.46
N SER A 52 2.73 -0.81 -4.49
CA SER A 52 2.06 -1.81 -3.64
C SER A 52 0.72 -2.13 -4.27
N LEU A 53 0.52 -3.38 -4.65
CA LEU A 53 -0.74 -3.85 -5.22
C LEU A 53 -1.39 -4.80 -4.23
N SER A 54 -2.57 -4.44 -3.72
CA SER A 54 -3.33 -5.28 -2.80
C SER A 54 -4.70 -5.61 -3.37
N TRP A 55 -5.17 -6.79 -3.01
CA TRP A 55 -6.43 -7.35 -3.49
C TRP A 55 -7.39 -7.56 -2.33
N TRP A 56 -8.64 -7.20 -2.52
CA TRP A 56 -9.68 -7.19 -1.48
C TRP A 56 -11.00 -7.73 -2.02
N GLU A 57 -11.78 -8.35 -1.14
CA GLU A 57 -13.08 -8.91 -1.54
C GLU A 57 -14.08 -7.82 -1.91
N ASP A 58 -14.11 -6.71 -1.15
CA ASP A 58 -15.09 -5.64 -1.33
C ASP A 58 -14.56 -4.28 -0.84
N GLU A 59 -15.33 -3.23 -1.12
CA GLU A 59 -14.98 -1.87 -0.73
C GLU A 59 -15.02 -1.66 0.79
N ALA A 60 -15.93 -2.35 1.49
CA ALA A 60 -16.04 -2.22 2.95
C ALA A 60 -14.77 -2.67 3.66
N SER A 61 -14.16 -3.75 3.17
CA SER A 61 -12.88 -4.25 3.70
C SER A 61 -11.76 -3.23 3.54
N VAL A 62 -11.69 -2.58 2.39
CA VAL A 62 -10.71 -1.51 2.14
C VAL A 62 -10.96 -0.33 3.09
N ALA A 63 -12.21 0.08 3.25
CA ALA A 63 -12.57 1.18 4.12
C ALA A 63 -12.19 0.90 5.57
N ASN A 64 -12.43 -0.31 6.06
CA ASN A 64 -12.04 -0.73 7.40
C ASN A 64 -10.53 -0.67 7.60
N TRP A 65 -9.76 -1.13 6.63
CA TRP A 65 -8.30 -1.07 6.66
C TRP A 65 -7.80 0.37 6.70
N GLN A 66 -8.42 1.27 5.93
CA GLN A 66 -8.05 2.69 5.89
C GLN A 66 -8.23 3.38 7.24
N GLN A 67 -9.09 2.84 8.11
CA GLN A 67 -9.33 3.37 9.46
C GLN A 67 -8.41 2.75 10.53
N ASN A 68 -7.59 1.76 10.18
CA ASN A 68 -6.66 1.13 11.12
C ASN A 68 -5.63 2.15 11.62
N GLU A 69 -5.47 2.26 12.94
CA GLU A 69 -4.61 3.26 13.56
C GLU A 69 -3.15 3.16 13.12
N ARG A 70 -2.62 1.94 12.98
CA ARG A 70 -1.23 1.73 12.55
C ARG A 70 -1.05 2.08 11.08
N HIS A 71 -2.04 1.77 10.24
CA HIS A 71 -2.05 2.19 8.85
C HIS A 71 -2.06 3.70 8.73
N LEU A 72 -2.91 4.39 9.51
CA LEU A 72 -2.97 5.86 9.53
C LEU A 72 -1.65 6.47 10.02
N ALA A 73 -1.03 5.88 11.02
CA ALA A 73 0.26 6.34 11.53
C ALA A 73 1.36 6.21 10.47
N ALA A 74 1.39 5.07 9.77
CA ALA A 74 2.34 4.84 8.68
C ALA A 74 2.12 5.83 7.53
N GLN A 75 0.87 6.11 7.17
CA GLN A 75 0.55 7.12 6.15
C GLN A 75 1.05 8.51 6.55
N ARG A 76 0.86 8.91 7.80
CA ARG A 76 1.32 10.21 8.29
C ARG A 76 2.84 10.32 8.21
N GLU A 77 3.55 9.30 8.63
CA GLU A 77 5.02 9.28 8.52
C GLU A 77 5.46 9.32 7.06
N GLY A 78 4.80 8.54 6.19
CA GLY A 78 5.09 8.54 4.76
C GLY A 78 4.97 9.92 4.12
N LYS A 79 3.86 10.62 4.39
CA LYS A 79 3.62 11.97 3.89
C LYS A 79 4.64 12.97 4.40
N ALA A 80 5.05 12.82 5.67
CA ALA A 80 5.93 13.78 6.33
C ALA A 80 7.41 13.63 5.93
N SER A 81 7.91 12.40 5.76
CA SER A 81 9.35 12.19 5.70
C SER A 81 9.83 11.06 4.77
N ILE A 82 8.95 10.26 4.18
CA ILE A 82 9.36 9.10 3.39
C ILE A 82 9.21 9.34 1.89
N PHE A 83 8.06 9.87 1.47
CA PHE A 83 7.72 9.97 0.06
C PHE A 83 7.92 11.37 -0.50
N SER A 84 8.58 11.48 -1.66
CA SER A 84 8.57 12.67 -2.48
C SER A 84 7.30 12.77 -3.34
N TYR A 85 6.67 11.62 -3.61
CA TYR A 85 5.43 11.51 -4.37
C TYR A 85 4.69 10.25 -3.93
N TYR A 86 3.36 10.33 -3.84
CA TYR A 86 2.55 9.13 -3.69
C TYR A 86 1.17 9.33 -4.33
N ARG A 87 0.55 8.22 -4.73
CA ARG A 87 -0.81 8.20 -5.25
C ARG A 87 -1.46 6.87 -4.92
N ILE A 88 -2.71 6.93 -4.49
CA ILE A 88 -3.52 5.73 -4.20
C ILE A 88 -4.69 5.71 -5.17
N ARG A 89 -4.85 4.58 -5.85
CA ARG A 89 -6.03 4.32 -6.66
C ARG A 89 -6.73 3.08 -6.12
N VAL A 90 -8.05 3.18 -5.97
CA VAL A 90 -8.91 2.04 -5.62
C VAL A 90 -9.72 1.73 -6.86
N ALA A 91 -9.61 0.50 -7.35
CA ALA A 91 -10.21 0.11 -8.62
C ALA A 91 -11.02 -1.17 -8.44
N ARG A 92 -12.17 -1.24 -9.10
CA ARG A 92 -12.94 -2.48 -9.18
C ARG A 92 -12.42 -3.31 -10.33
N VAL A 93 -12.16 -4.60 -10.07
CA VAL A 93 -11.75 -5.52 -11.12
C VAL A 93 -12.96 -5.81 -12.01
N PHE A 94 -12.88 -5.41 -13.25
CA PHE A 94 -13.94 -5.60 -14.22
C PHE A 94 -13.87 -6.99 -14.88
N ARG A 95 -12.67 -7.48 -15.12
CA ARG A 95 -12.42 -8.82 -15.66
C ARG A 95 -11.17 -9.41 -15.06
N ASP A 96 -11.20 -10.71 -14.84
CA ASP A 96 -10.07 -11.48 -14.34
C ASP A 96 -10.05 -12.80 -15.10
N TYR A 97 -9.08 -12.93 -15.99
CA TYR A 97 -8.98 -14.09 -16.88
C TYR A 97 -8.18 -15.23 -16.28
#